data_d3c8854b923d039bbd28d12a7219829a
#
_entry.id   d3c8854b923d039bbd28d12a7219829a
#
_cell.length_a   1.000
_cell.length_b   1.000
_cell.length_c   1.000
_cell.angle_alpha   90.00
_cell.angle_beta   90.00
_cell.angle_gamma   90.00
#
_symmetry.space_group_name_H-M   'P 1'
#
loop_
_entity.id
_entity.type
_entity.pdbx_description
1 polymer ?
#
loop_
_entity_poly.entity_id
_entity_poly.type
_entity_poly.pdbx_seq_one_letter_code
_entity_poly.pdbx_strand_id
1 'polypeptide(L)'
;MKFYEHDSFNQVIQEYSELNDLIEIIKNSESQNKSSWNKINELASSYKKSHYQLLFYSLVKHLRLKKCTEIGVLNGFSLFSMGLGIKDSKSNGVVQGFDLFEDYKYNKQKFEIVESDLKRIELEKYVKLKKMDAFQVQNAVKTTDLLHVDISNDGSTYEKILNNWDKKVRKIILFEGGSIERDSIDWMKDYEKEKISDKLKVLRDLFPHWKI
;
A
#
# COMPACT_ATOMS: atom_id res chain seq x y z
N MET A 1 -8.65 -13.71 -12.83
CA MET A 1 -8.77 -12.94 -11.57
C MET A 1 -9.72 -11.80 -11.87
N LYS A 2 -10.76 -11.62 -11.09
CA LYS A 2 -11.62 -10.45 -11.20
C LYS A 2 -11.04 -9.39 -10.25
N PHE A 3 -10.80 -8.20 -10.76
CA PHE A 3 -10.46 -7.05 -9.96
C PHE A 3 -11.74 -6.29 -9.72
N TYR A 4 -12.02 -5.98 -8.48
CA TYR A 4 -13.21 -5.26 -8.10
C TYR A 4 -12.82 -3.98 -7.40
N GLU A 5 -13.44 -2.87 -7.76
CA GLU A 5 -13.56 -1.76 -6.84
C GLU A 5 -14.53 -2.18 -5.76
N HIS A 6 -14.03 -2.51 -4.60
CA HIS A 6 -14.88 -2.93 -3.52
C HIS A 6 -15.03 -1.82 -2.50
N ASP A 7 -16.26 -1.47 -2.25
CA ASP A 7 -16.61 -0.62 -1.11
C ASP A 7 -16.32 -1.29 0.23
N SER A 8 -16.03 -2.58 0.22
CA SER A 8 -15.68 -3.30 1.43
C SER A 8 -14.60 -4.37 1.20
N PHE A 9 -13.64 -4.40 2.09
CA PHE A 9 -12.64 -5.45 2.25
C PHE A 9 -13.23 -6.87 2.24
N ASN A 10 -14.45 -7.06 2.74
CA ASN A 10 -15.13 -8.34 2.79
C ASN A 10 -15.39 -8.97 1.42
N GLN A 11 -15.54 -8.17 0.37
CA GLN A 11 -15.80 -8.69 -0.98
C GLN A 11 -14.54 -9.24 -1.65
N VAL A 12 -13.39 -8.57 -1.50
CA VAL A 12 -12.10 -9.03 -2.03
C VAL A 12 -11.78 -10.45 -1.55
N ILE A 13 -12.21 -10.77 -0.38
CA ILE A 13 -11.86 -11.95 0.38
C ILE A 13 -12.73 -13.15 0.04
N GLN A 14 -14.03 -12.95 -0.25
CA GLN A 14 -14.93 -14.05 -0.63
C GLN A 14 -14.49 -14.79 -1.89
N GLU A 15 -13.66 -14.18 -2.72
CA GLU A 15 -13.16 -14.81 -3.95
C GLU A 15 -11.88 -15.64 -3.75
N TYR A 16 -11.22 -15.52 -2.60
CA TYR A 16 -9.99 -16.26 -2.30
C TYR A 16 -10.18 -17.15 -1.07
N SER A 17 -10.67 -18.37 -1.28
CA SER A 17 -10.82 -19.34 -0.19
C SER A 17 -9.54 -19.57 0.61
N GLU A 18 -8.39 -19.44 -0.03
CA GLU A 18 -7.07 -19.50 0.60
C GLU A 18 -6.77 -18.30 1.53
N LEU A 19 -7.56 -17.24 1.46
CA LEU A 19 -7.47 -16.06 2.32
C LEU A 19 -8.49 -16.06 3.47
N ASN A 20 -9.40 -17.04 3.53
CA ASN A 20 -10.43 -17.08 4.57
C ASN A 20 -9.84 -17.07 5.99
N ASP A 21 -8.76 -17.83 6.22
CA ASP A 21 -8.07 -17.81 7.51
C ASP A 21 -7.45 -16.44 7.80
N LEU A 22 -6.89 -15.80 6.77
CA LEU A 22 -6.33 -14.45 6.89
C LEU A 22 -7.41 -13.41 7.21
N ILE A 23 -8.64 -13.62 6.75
CA ILE A 23 -9.78 -12.75 7.01
C ILE A 23 -10.22 -12.76 8.44
N GLU A 24 -10.44 -13.98 8.96
CA GLU A 24 -10.82 -14.13 10.35
C GLU A 24 -9.73 -13.51 11.26
N ILE A 25 -8.47 -13.73 10.90
CA ILE A 25 -7.35 -13.08 11.54
C ILE A 25 -7.44 -11.56 11.42
N ILE A 26 -7.76 -11.02 10.25
CA ILE A 26 -7.87 -9.58 10.02
C ILE A 26 -9.06 -8.99 10.77
N LYS A 27 -10.25 -9.61 10.67
CA LYS A 27 -11.47 -9.14 11.35
C LYS A 27 -11.31 -9.10 12.87
N ASN A 28 -10.59 -10.08 13.43
CA ASN A 28 -10.35 -10.19 14.87
C ASN A 28 -9.06 -9.48 15.33
N SER A 29 -8.32 -8.87 14.40
CA SER A 29 -7.09 -8.16 14.72
C SER A 29 -7.38 -6.76 15.22
N GLU A 30 -7.07 -6.52 16.47
CA GLU A 30 -7.11 -5.21 17.06
C GLU A 30 -5.73 -4.85 17.62
N SER A 31 -5.31 -3.60 17.43
CA SER A 31 -4.08 -3.14 18.05
C SER A 31 -4.26 -2.95 19.55
N GLN A 32 -3.33 -3.47 20.33
CA GLN A 32 -3.24 -3.18 21.77
C GLN A 32 -2.83 -1.72 22.01
N ASN A 33 -2.18 -1.09 21.05
CA ASN A 33 -1.81 0.33 21.06
C ASN A 33 -2.99 1.21 20.61
N LYS A 34 -4.07 1.24 21.39
CA LYS A 34 -5.31 1.99 21.07
C LYS A 34 -5.05 3.46 20.76
N SER A 35 -4.13 4.10 21.49
CA SER A 35 -3.78 5.51 21.23
C SER A 35 -3.26 5.72 19.82
N SER A 36 -2.25 4.94 19.40
CA SER A 36 -1.70 5.03 18.04
C SER A 36 -2.74 4.65 16.99
N TRP A 37 -3.56 3.62 17.23
CA TRP A 37 -4.65 3.18 16.36
C TRP A 37 -5.65 4.31 16.10
N ASN A 38 -6.12 4.97 17.16
CA ASN A 38 -7.09 6.06 17.06
C ASN A 38 -6.51 7.28 16.35
N LYS A 39 -5.26 7.65 16.65
CA LYS A 39 -4.58 8.77 15.98
C LYS A 39 -4.40 8.53 14.48
N ILE A 40 -4.15 7.28 14.04
CA ILE A 40 -4.14 6.94 12.60
C ILE A 40 -5.54 7.16 12.00
N ASN A 41 -6.60 6.75 12.70
CA ASN A 41 -7.97 6.95 12.23
C ASN A 41 -8.41 8.43 12.15
N GLU A 42 -7.70 9.35 12.78
CA GLU A 42 -7.93 10.79 12.64
C GLU A 42 -7.42 11.34 11.29
N LEU A 43 -6.40 10.69 10.69
CA LEU A 43 -5.84 11.12 9.41
C LEU A 43 -6.90 11.05 8.31
N ALA A 44 -6.92 12.03 7.42
CA ALA A 44 -7.80 11.99 6.25
C ALA A 44 -7.34 10.91 5.27
N SER A 45 -8.24 10.02 4.85
CA SER A 45 -7.94 9.00 3.85
C SER A 45 -9.22 8.41 3.26
N SER A 46 -9.22 8.13 1.96
CA SER A 46 -10.26 7.36 1.27
C SER A 46 -10.32 5.92 1.79
N TYR A 47 -9.21 5.36 2.21
CA TYR A 47 -9.08 4.01 2.76
C TYR A 47 -9.92 3.73 4.02
N LYS A 48 -10.35 4.79 4.73
CA LYS A 48 -11.19 4.65 5.94
C LYS A 48 -12.54 4.03 5.66
N LYS A 49 -13.15 4.34 4.51
CA LYS A 49 -14.47 3.82 4.11
C LYS A 49 -14.48 2.30 3.99
N SER A 50 -13.35 1.71 3.58
CA SER A 50 -13.20 0.28 3.36
C SER A 50 -12.38 -0.42 4.45
N HIS A 51 -12.16 0.24 5.58
CA HIS A 51 -11.41 -0.32 6.72
C HIS A 51 -9.99 -0.83 6.39
N TYR A 52 -9.32 -0.24 5.39
CA TYR A 52 -7.99 -0.69 4.95
C TYR A 52 -6.90 -0.50 6.00
N GLN A 53 -7.12 0.31 7.05
CA GLN A 53 -6.23 0.32 8.21
C GLN A 53 -6.03 -1.10 8.76
N LEU A 54 -7.13 -1.83 8.89
CA LEU A 54 -7.12 -3.20 9.40
C LEU A 54 -6.34 -4.14 8.46
N LEU A 55 -6.52 -4.00 7.15
CA LEU A 55 -5.78 -4.77 6.15
C LEU A 55 -4.26 -4.56 6.28
N PHE A 56 -3.79 -3.32 6.17
CA PHE A 56 -2.36 -3.00 6.21
C PHE A 56 -1.71 -3.41 7.53
N TYR A 57 -2.38 -3.12 8.65
CA TYR A 57 -1.95 -3.53 9.98
C TYR A 57 -1.82 -5.05 10.12
N SER A 58 -2.88 -5.79 9.75
CA SER A 58 -2.95 -7.23 9.96
C SER A 58 -2.00 -8.00 9.07
N LEU A 59 -1.87 -7.64 7.79
CA LEU A 59 -0.90 -8.26 6.89
C LEU A 59 0.51 -8.20 7.49
N VAL A 60 0.91 -7.02 7.95
CA VAL A 60 2.25 -6.83 8.50
C VAL A 60 2.42 -7.57 9.82
N LYS A 61 1.45 -7.48 10.72
CA LYS A 61 1.50 -8.10 12.05
C LYS A 61 1.53 -9.62 11.97
N HIS A 62 0.56 -10.22 11.28
CA HIS A 62 0.39 -11.68 11.27
C HIS A 62 1.43 -12.40 10.43
N LEU A 63 1.79 -11.85 9.28
CA LEU A 63 2.87 -12.40 8.46
C LEU A 63 4.26 -12.06 8.99
N ARG A 64 4.33 -11.30 10.10
CA ARG A 64 5.57 -10.87 10.77
C ARG A 64 6.57 -10.26 9.79
N LEU A 65 6.06 -9.40 8.90
CA LEU A 65 6.89 -8.76 7.88
C LEU A 65 7.91 -7.85 8.56
N LYS A 66 9.13 -7.82 8.00
CA LYS A 66 10.23 -7.04 8.59
C LYS A 66 10.61 -5.84 7.76
N LYS A 67 10.40 -5.90 6.45
CA LYS A 67 10.73 -4.81 5.53
C LYS A 67 9.51 -4.53 4.66
N CYS A 68 8.90 -3.39 4.87
CA CYS A 68 7.79 -2.93 4.04
C CYS A 68 8.19 -1.63 3.35
N THR A 69 7.73 -1.46 2.12
CA THR A 69 7.98 -0.25 1.33
C THR A 69 6.67 0.27 0.81
N GLU A 70 6.44 1.57 0.92
CA GLU A 70 5.32 2.26 0.32
C GLU A 70 5.81 3.35 -0.62
N ILE A 71 5.21 3.40 -1.81
CA ILE A 71 5.44 4.43 -2.83
C ILE A 71 4.12 5.18 -3.01
N GLY A 72 4.13 6.48 -2.69
CA GLY A 72 2.92 7.29 -2.53
C GLY A 72 2.41 7.20 -1.09
N VAL A 73 2.72 8.21 -0.29
CA VAL A 73 2.43 8.23 1.16
C VAL A 73 1.25 9.13 1.48
N LEU A 74 1.14 10.23 0.75
CA LEU A 74 0.18 11.31 1.02
C LEU A 74 0.25 11.73 2.50
N ASN A 75 -0.74 11.40 3.31
CA ASN A 75 -0.79 11.75 4.74
C ASN A 75 -0.45 10.59 5.70
N GLY A 76 0.05 9.48 5.16
CA GLY A 76 0.64 8.39 5.94
C GLY A 76 -0.32 7.36 6.52
N PHE A 77 -1.60 7.35 6.14
CA PHE A 77 -2.59 6.45 6.72
C PHE A 77 -2.20 4.96 6.60
N SER A 78 -1.90 4.47 5.41
CA SER A 78 -1.45 3.10 5.14
C SER A 78 -0.07 2.82 5.73
N LEU A 79 0.86 3.77 5.55
CA LEU A 79 2.22 3.68 6.08
C LEU A 79 2.26 3.49 7.60
N PHE A 80 1.49 4.30 8.32
CA PHE A 80 1.45 4.23 9.79
C PHE A 80 0.68 3.00 10.27
N SER A 81 -0.32 2.53 9.51
CA SER A 81 -1.02 1.28 9.79
C SER A 81 -0.06 0.08 9.70
N MET A 82 0.78 0.04 8.65
CA MET A 82 1.85 -0.95 8.52
C MET A 82 2.89 -0.81 9.64
N GLY A 83 3.30 0.41 9.97
CA GLY A 83 4.24 0.70 11.07
C GLY A 83 3.73 0.21 12.42
N LEU A 84 2.43 0.37 12.69
CA LEU A 84 1.79 -0.16 13.90
C LEU A 84 1.78 -1.71 13.90
N GLY A 85 1.59 -2.32 12.72
CA GLY A 85 1.72 -3.77 12.55
C GLY A 85 3.14 -4.28 12.89
N ILE A 86 4.19 -3.57 12.46
CA ILE A 86 5.58 -3.85 12.85
C ILE A 86 5.76 -3.75 14.36
N LYS A 87 5.30 -2.65 14.98
CA LYS A 87 5.39 -2.41 16.44
C LYS A 87 4.76 -3.57 17.22
N ASP A 88 3.53 -3.93 16.86
CA ASP A 88 2.77 -4.96 17.60
C ASP A 88 3.25 -6.39 17.34
N SER A 89 3.82 -6.66 16.17
CA SER A 89 4.41 -7.98 15.86
C SER A 89 5.74 -8.24 16.57
N LYS A 90 6.36 -7.21 17.15
CA LYS A 90 7.71 -7.26 17.74
C LYS A 90 8.76 -7.84 16.79
N SER A 91 8.61 -7.60 15.50
CA SER A 91 9.43 -8.24 14.45
C SER A 91 10.80 -7.58 14.22
N ASN A 92 11.12 -6.49 14.93
CA ASN A 92 12.30 -5.64 14.69
C ASN A 92 12.39 -5.15 13.23
N GLY A 93 11.24 -4.91 12.62
CA GLY A 93 11.12 -4.48 11.25
C GLY A 93 11.02 -2.96 11.09
N VAL A 94 10.92 -2.53 9.83
CA VAL A 94 10.73 -1.13 9.44
C VAL A 94 9.86 -1.03 8.19
N VAL A 95 9.03 0.00 8.16
CA VAL A 95 8.31 0.44 6.96
C VAL A 95 9.01 1.69 6.42
N GLN A 96 9.31 1.72 5.13
CA GLN A 96 9.88 2.88 4.46
C GLN A 96 8.82 3.47 3.51
N GLY A 97 8.47 4.73 3.71
CA GLY A 97 7.55 5.48 2.86
C GLY A 97 8.30 6.50 2.00
N PHE A 98 7.94 6.54 0.73
CA PHE A 98 8.53 7.43 -0.27
C PHE A 98 7.43 8.18 -1.00
N ASP A 99 7.57 9.51 -1.07
CA ASP A 99 6.65 10.41 -1.77
C ASP A 99 7.42 11.66 -2.22
N LEU A 100 6.90 12.39 -3.19
CA LEU A 100 7.38 13.73 -3.53
C LEU A 100 6.81 14.80 -2.60
N PHE A 101 5.71 14.49 -1.91
CA PHE A 101 4.97 15.41 -1.05
C PHE A 101 4.64 16.72 -1.80
N GLU A 102 4.95 17.87 -1.20
CA GLU A 102 4.71 19.20 -1.77
C GLU A 102 5.46 19.46 -3.09
N ASP A 103 6.47 18.67 -3.45
CA ASP A 103 7.17 18.80 -4.73
C ASP A 103 6.35 18.21 -5.89
N TYR A 104 5.29 17.44 -5.58
CA TYR A 104 4.35 16.97 -6.59
C TYR A 104 3.18 17.95 -6.72
N LYS A 105 3.02 18.52 -7.93
CA LYS A 105 2.07 19.62 -8.19
C LYS A 105 0.61 19.37 -7.81
N TYR A 106 0.20 18.10 -7.70
CA TYR A 106 -1.16 17.71 -7.34
C TYR A 106 -1.28 17.30 -5.86
N ASN A 107 -0.16 17.16 -5.14
CA ASN A 107 -0.15 16.84 -3.72
C ASN A 107 0.02 18.11 -2.90
N LYS A 108 -0.94 18.37 -1.99
CA LYS A 108 -0.89 19.51 -1.06
C LYS A 108 -0.31 19.14 0.29
N GLN A 109 0.00 17.87 0.51
CA GLN A 109 0.52 17.39 1.78
C GLN A 109 2.02 17.70 1.89
N LYS A 110 2.40 18.32 2.99
CA LYS A 110 3.80 18.66 3.27
C LYS A 110 4.51 17.55 4.03
N PHE A 111 5.77 17.31 3.69
CA PHE A 111 6.61 16.33 4.36
C PHE A 111 6.65 16.53 5.88
N GLU A 112 6.83 17.78 6.34
CA GLU A 112 6.94 18.10 7.77
C GLU A 112 5.66 17.80 8.54
N ILE A 113 4.48 17.92 7.92
CA ILE A 113 3.20 17.56 8.54
C ILE A 113 3.14 16.07 8.78
N VAL A 114 3.49 15.25 7.77
CA VAL A 114 3.49 13.78 7.89
C VAL A 114 4.54 13.32 8.89
N GLU A 115 5.70 13.96 8.93
CA GLU A 115 6.72 13.69 9.95
C GLU A 115 6.26 14.06 11.36
N SER A 116 5.53 15.16 11.52
CA SER A 116 4.92 15.56 12.79
C SER A 116 3.87 14.54 13.25
N ASP A 117 3.01 14.06 12.33
CA ASP A 117 2.04 13.02 12.63
C ASP A 117 2.71 11.70 13.00
N LEU A 118 3.80 11.33 12.33
CA LEU A 118 4.60 10.15 12.67
C LEU A 118 5.07 10.19 14.14
N LYS A 119 5.57 11.37 14.60
CA LYS A 119 5.98 11.59 15.98
C LYS A 119 4.79 11.54 16.93
N ARG A 120 3.69 12.24 16.60
CA ARG A 120 2.44 12.25 17.39
C ARG A 120 1.87 10.85 17.62
N ILE A 121 2.01 9.96 16.62
CA ILE A 121 1.52 8.57 16.64
C ILE A 121 2.52 7.61 17.32
N GLU A 122 3.74 8.07 17.60
CA GLU A 122 4.81 7.30 18.29
C GLU A 122 5.28 6.09 17.48
N LEU A 123 5.55 6.29 16.20
CA LEU A 123 6.00 5.25 15.27
C LEU A 123 7.39 5.48 14.66
N GLU A 124 8.17 6.48 15.12
CA GLU A 124 9.47 6.87 14.52
C GLU A 124 10.51 5.75 14.50
N LYS A 125 10.39 4.79 15.41
CA LYS A 125 11.25 3.60 15.43
C LYS A 125 10.92 2.60 14.34
N TYR A 126 9.68 2.60 13.86
CA TYR A 126 9.12 1.59 12.96
C TYR A 126 8.85 2.11 11.55
N VAL A 127 8.84 3.42 11.38
CA VAL A 127 8.56 4.08 10.09
C VAL A 127 9.67 5.05 9.75
N LYS A 128 10.05 5.07 8.47
CA LYS A 128 11.01 6.04 7.91
C LYS A 128 10.37 6.70 6.69
N LEU A 129 10.36 8.02 6.70
CA LEU A 129 9.87 8.85 5.59
C LEU A 129 11.06 9.36 4.77
N LYS A 130 10.88 9.40 3.45
CA LYS A 130 11.86 9.99 2.54
C LYS A 130 11.16 10.69 1.37
N LYS A 131 11.63 11.89 1.05
CA LYS A 131 11.24 12.58 -0.17
C LYS A 131 12.01 11.98 -1.35
N MET A 132 11.29 11.35 -2.29
CA MET A 132 11.91 10.68 -3.44
C MET A 132 10.88 10.41 -4.54
N ASP A 133 11.30 10.55 -5.78
CA ASP A 133 10.50 10.14 -6.95
C ASP A 133 10.22 8.63 -6.95
N ALA A 134 8.98 8.26 -7.24
CA ALA A 134 8.49 6.87 -7.22
C ALA A 134 9.37 5.90 -8.03
N PHE A 135 9.85 6.35 -9.19
CA PHE A 135 10.66 5.53 -10.10
C PHE A 135 12.16 5.56 -9.81
N GLN A 136 12.56 6.19 -8.70
CA GLN A 136 13.93 6.12 -8.17
C GLN A 136 14.02 5.24 -6.93
N VAL A 137 12.89 4.92 -6.29
CA VAL A 137 12.85 4.16 -5.04
C VAL A 137 13.50 2.77 -5.20
N GLN A 138 13.33 2.11 -6.36
CA GLN A 138 13.95 0.81 -6.61
C GLN A 138 15.49 0.85 -6.54
N ASN A 139 16.13 2.02 -6.72
CA ASN A 139 17.58 2.15 -6.58
C ASN A 139 18.01 2.27 -5.12
N ALA A 140 17.12 2.78 -4.26
CA ALA A 140 17.39 2.98 -2.84
C ALA A 140 17.03 1.75 -1.98
N VAL A 141 16.12 0.90 -2.45
CA VAL A 141 15.64 -0.27 -1.72
C VAL A 141 16.17 -1.55 -2.37
N LYS A 142 16.98 -2.31 -1.62
CA LYS A 142 17.53 -3.59 -2.12
C LYS A 142 16.49 -4.70 -2.15
N THR A 143 15.74 -4.87 -1.07
CA THR A 143 14.68 -5.89 -0.94
C THR A 143 13.61 -5.43 0.03
N THR A 144 12.38 -5.87 -0.21
CA THR A 144 11.24 -5.64 0.70
C THR A 144 10.39 -6.92 0.81
N ASP A 145 9.68 -7.10 1.90
CA ASP A 145 8.71 -8.19 2.08
C ASP A 145 7.36 -7.82 1.45
N LEU A 146 6.96 -6.56 1.62
CA LEU A 146 5.75 -5.99 1.07
C LEU A 146 6.08 -4.68 0.37
N LEU A 147 5.58 -4.52 -0.85
CA LEU A 147 5.55 -3.27 -1.58
C LEU A 147 4.09 -2.81 -1.71
N HIS A 148 3.78 -1.63 -1.22
CA HIS A 148 2.51 -0.94 -1.47
C HIS A 148 2.76 0.22 -2.44
N VAL A 149 1.94 0.30 -3.50
CA VAL A 149 2.05 1.32 -4.54
C VAL A 149 0.74 2.08 -4.65
N ASP A 150 0.77 3.34 -4.25
CA ASP A 150 -0.36 4.27 -4.25
C ASP A 150 0.04 5.59 -4.93
N ILE A 151 0.22 5.50 -6.24
CA ILE A 151 0.52 6.63 -7.12
C ILE A 151 -0.48 6.64 -8.28
N SER A 152 -0.21 7.34 -9.37
CA SER A 152 -1.09 7.29 -10.55
C SER A 152 -1.03 5.89 -11.19
N ASN A 153 -1.89 4.99 -10.72
CA ASN A 153 -1.92 3.59 -11.13
C ASN A 153 -2.68 3.44 -12.45
N ASP A 154 -1.94 3.38 -13.53
CA ASP A 154 -2.38 3.03 -14.89
C ASP A 154 -1.59 1.81 -15.39
N GLY A 155 -1.92 1.29 -16.58
CA GLY A 155 -1.28 0.10 -17.13
C GLY A 155 0.23 0.23 -17.24
N SER A 156 0.74 1.40 -17.64
CA SER A 156 2.19 1.64 -17.77
C SER A 156 2.89 1.69 -16.43
N THR A 157 2.24 2.22 -15.41
CA THR A 157 2.75 2.24 -14.03
C THR A 157 2.88 0.82 -13.49
N TYR A 158 1.87 -0.04 -13.68
CA TYR A 158 1.93 -1.44 -13.26
C TYR A 158 3.10 -2.19 -13.90
N GLU A 159 3.22 -2.08 -15.22
CA GLU A 159 4.31 -2.71 -15.97
C GLU A 159 5.68 -2.25 -15.47
N LYS A 160 5.85 -0.94 -15.30
CA LYS A 160 7.11 -0.35 -14.85
C LYS A 160 7.47 -0.78 -13.42
N ILE A 161 6.49 -0.83 -12.51
CA ILE A 161 6.71 -1.29 -11.15
C ILE A 161 7.08 -2.77 -11.14
N LEU A 162 6.34 -3.65 -11.81
CA LEU A 162 6.64 -5.07 -11.83
C LEU A 162 8.02 -5.36 -12.42
N ASN A 163 8.37 -4.74 -13.54
CA ASN A 163 9.70 -4.90 -14.14
C ASN A 163 10.85 -4.51 -13.19
N ASN A 164 10.66 -3.49 -12.36
CA ASN A 164 11.70 -3.01 -11.46
C ASN A 164 11.72 -3.70 -10.09
N TRP A 165 10.59 -4.26 -9.66
CA TRP A 165 10.43 -4.76 -8.30
C TRP A 165 10.26 -6.27 -8.19
N ASP A 166 10.01 -6.99 -9.28
CA ASP A 166 9.77 -8.42 -9.30
C ASP A 166 10.77 -9.21 -8.43
N LYS A 167 12.08 -8.99 -8.66
CA LYS A 167 13.15 -9.69 -7.93
C LYS A 167 13.48 -9.09 -6.56
N LYS A 168 12.85 -7.98 -6.18
CA LYS A 168 13.10 -7.26 -4.92
C LYS A 168 12.03 -7.50 -3.87
N VAL A 169 10.80 -7.78 -4.29
CA VAL A 169 9.69 -8.08 -3.41
C VAL A 169 9.65 -9.58 -3.12
N ARG A 170 9.62 -9.93 -1.85
CA ARG A 170 9.72 -11.33 -1.42
C ARG A 170 8.37 -12.00 -1.19
N LYS A 171 7.31 -11.23 -0.90
CA LYS A 171 6.03 -11.81 -0.49
C LYS A 171 4.81 -11.17 -1.13
N ILE A 172 4.65 -9.85 -1.05
CA ILE A 172 3.40 -9.17 -1.40
C ILE A 172 3.68 -7.88 -2.17
N ILE A 173 2.96 -7.68 -3.28
CA ILE A 173 2.80 -6.38 -3.93
C ILE A 173 1.32 -6.01 -3.85
N LEU A 174 1.03 -4.83 -3.31
CA LEU A 174 -0.31 -4.25 -3.27
C LEU A 174 -0.32 -3.00 -4.15
N PHE A 175 -1.26 -2.97 -5.09
CA PHE A 175 -1.52 -1.78 -5.89
C PHE A 175 -2.86 -1.16 -5.48
N GLU A 176 -2.87 0.14 -5.22
CA GLU A 176 -4.11 0.90 -5.08
C GLU A 176 -4.79 1.01 -6.46
N GLY A 177 -6.11 0.92 -6.49
CA GLY A 177 -6.89 1.07 -7.72
C GLY A 177 -6.62 0.02 -8.79
N GLY A 178 -6.35 -1.21 -8.40
CA GLY A 178 -6.05 -2.34 -9.29
C GLY A 178 -7.25 -2.95 -10.03
N SER A 179 -8.43 -2.34 -9.93
CA SER A 179 -9.64 -2.80 -10.61
C SER A 179 -9.67 -2.38 -12.08
N ILE A 180 -10.19 -3.26 -12.94
CA ILE A 180 -10.40 -2.95 -14.37
C ILE A 180 -11.50 -1.90 -14.58
N GLU A 181 -12.42 -1.73 -13.63
CA GLU A 181 -13.42 -0.66 -13.67
C GLU A 181 -12.76 0.72 -13.65
N ARG A 182 -11.53 0.83 -13.11
CA ARG A 182 -10.73 2.05 -13.17
C ARG A 182 -10.54 2.56 -14.59
N ASP A 183 -10.48 1.68 -15.59
CA ASP A 183 -10.32 2.06 -16.99
C ASP A 183 -11.51 2.90 -17.52
N SER A 184 -12.65 2.88 -16.84
CA SER A 184 -13.85 3.63 -17.23
C SER A 184 -13.97 4.99 -16.56
N ILE A 185 -13.18 5.31 -15.53
CA ILE A 185 -13.26 6.59 -14.84
C ILE A 185 -12.77 7.75 -15.70
N ASP A 186 -13.37 8.91 -15.50
CA ASP A 186 -13.09 10.10 -16.33
C ASP A 186 -11.63 10.51 -16.27
N TRP A 187 -11.00 10.44 -15.08
CA TRP A 187 -9.59 10.74 -14.92
C TRP A 187 -8.67 9.93 -15.86
N MET A 188 -8.94 8.63 -16.05
CA MET A 188 -8.16 7.80 -16.98
C MET A 188 -8.30 8.26 -18.41
N LYS A 189 -9.51 8.68 -18.79
CA LYS A 189 -9.82 9.19 -20.14
C LYS A 189 -9.26 10.59 -20.36
N ASP A 190 -9.48 11.51 -19.42
CA ASP A 190 -9.10 12.92 -19.51
C ASP A 190 -7.58 13.10 -19.59
N TYR A 191 -6.82 12.19 -19.00
CA TYR A 191 -5.35 12.22 -19.02
C TYR A 191 -4.73 11.16 -19.94
N GLU A 192 -5.54 10.56 -20.84
CA GLU A 192 -5.09 9.55 -21.82
C GLU A 192 -4.23 8.45 -21.19
N LYS A 193 -4.68 7.95 -20.03
CA LYS A 193 -3.95 6.93 -19.27
C LYS A 193 -4.10 5.56 -19.90
N GLU A 194 -3.01 4.80 -19.90
CA GLU A 194 -3.01 3.43 -20.40
C GLU A 194 -3.92 2.54 -19.54
N LYS A 195 -4.80 1.79 -20.21
CA LYS A 195 -5.76 0.92 -19.53
C LYS A 195 -5.05 -0.19 -18.76
N ILE A 196 -5.56 -0.46 -17.57
CA ILE A 196 -5.08 -1.57 -16.74
C ILE A 196 -5.42 -2.91 -17.38
N SER A 197 -6.64 -3.06 -17.91
CA SER A 197 -7.10 -4.29 -18.56
C SER A 197 -6.21 -4.75 -19.71
N ASP A 198 -5.70 -3.81 -20.51
CA ASP A 198 -4.84 -4.11 -21.64
C ASP A 198 -3.48 -4.68 -21.20
N LYS A 199 -3.00 -4.24 -20.05
CA LYS A 199 -1.71 -4.68 -19.49
C LYS A 199 -1.80 -5.94 -18.63
N LEU A 200 -2.87 -6.14 -17.89
CA LEU A 200 -2.97 -7.25 -16.93
C LEU A 200 -2.76 -8.62 -17.58
N LYS A 201 -3.29 -8.83 -18.79
CA LYS A 201 -3.07 -10.10 -19.51
C LYS A 201 -1.59 -10.33 -19.78
N VAL A 202 -0.90 -9.32 -20.32
CA VAL A 202 0.54 -9.38 -20.60
C VAL A 202 1.35 -9.57 -19.32
N LEU A 203 0.99 -8.85 -18.25
CA LEU A 203 1.71 -8.95 -16.98
C LEU A 203 1.56 -10.33 -16.32
N ARG A 204 0.40 -10.98 -16.46
CA ARG A 204 0.21 -12.37 -15.98
C ARG A 204 1.11 -13.36 -16.70
N ASP A 205 1.29 -13.18 -18.01
CA ASP A 205 2.16 -14.05 -18.81
C ASP A 205 3.65 -13.81 -18.50
N LEU A 206 4.03 -12.54 -18.27
CA LEU A 206 5.41 -12.16 -17.93
C LEU A 206 5.82 -12.51 -16.50
N PHE A 207 4.87 -12.48 -15.57
CA PHE A 207 5.11 -12.69 -14.13
C PHE A 207 4.21 -13.80 -13.55
N PRO A 208 4.31 -15.05 -14.07
CA PRO A 208 3.39 -16.14 -13.71
C PRO A 208 3.48 -16.58 -12.23
N HIS A 209 4.55 -16.22 -11.55
CA HIS A 209 4.73 -16.49 -10.12
C HIS A 209 3.97 -15.50 -9.20
N TRP A 210 3.50 -14.36 -9.75
CA TRP A 210 2.59 -13.48 -9.06
C TRP A 210 1.14 -13.84 -9.35
N LYS A 211 0.32 -13.94 -8.32
CA LYS A 211 -1.15 -14.00 -8.47
C LYS A 211 -1.66 -12.57 -8.71
N ILE A 212 -1.78 -12.19 -9.97
CA ILE A 212 -2.24 -10.85 -10.39
C ILE A 212 -3.73 -10.88 -10.70
#